data_14caaa93dfece744ec1991b3f0b84eb4
#
_entry.id   14caaa93dfece744ec1991b3f0b84eb4
#
_cell.length_a   1.000
_cell.length_b   1.000
_cell.length_c   1.000
_cell.angle_alpha   90.00
_cell.angle_beta   90.00
_cell.angle_gamma   90.00
#
_symmetry.space_group_name_H-M   'P 1'
#
loop_
_entity.id
_entity.type
_entity.pdbx_description
1 polymer ?
#
loop_
_entity_poly.entity_id
_entity_poly.type
_entity_poly.pdbx_seq_one_letter_code
_entity_poly.pdbx_strand_id
1 'polypeptide(L)'
;MLLYKNFSMHIIILFIAIITFTQNTYGEIGKETGLEIPRYVSLKSNDANIRVGPSRNYPIEIKYLKKNYPLKVLEEHQEWRKVEDFKKNIGWIHKSLISGTRTGIIISNDNKTLKLLNTLDGNVVGEIGKDNIVYLEKCKIDWCFVSLGIFKGWIDKNFIWGVKQNEIIKISFFQRFEDLYWKSINTLNEFQKGF
;
A
#
# COMPACT_ATOMS: atom_id res chain seq x y z
N MET A 1 13.28 -58.40 1.97
CA MET A 1 11.91 -57.91 1.64
C MET A 1 11.34 -56.91 2.66
N LEU A 2 11.83 -56.83 3.88
CA LEU A 2 11.36 -55.89 4.92
C LEU A 2 11.92 -54.47 4.79
N LEU A 3 13.11 -54.27 4.25
CA LEU A 3 13.76 -52.97 4.12
C LEU A 3 13.10 -52.04 3.07
N TYR A 4 12.49 -52.62 2.01
CA TYR A 4 11.83 -51.85 0.95
C TYR A 4 10.48 -51.26 1.41
N LYS A 5 9.81 -51.89 2.34
CA LYS A 5 8.51 -51.46 2.86
C LYS A 5 8.62 -50.19 3.75
N ASN A 6 9.72 -50.11 4.50
CA ASN A 6 9.97 -48.94 5.38
C ASN A 6 10.40 -47.71 4.59
N PHE A 7 11.15 -47.85 3.50
CA PHE A 7 11.58 -46.77 2.65
C PHE A 7 10.40 -46.09 1.94
N SER A 8 9.43 -46.87 1.44
CA SER A 8 8.21 -46.35 0.82
C SER A 8 7.32 -45.57 1.82
N MET A 9 7.24 -46.04 3.06
CA MET A 9 6.43 -45.40 4.09
C MET A 9 6.99 -44.01 4.50
N HIS A 10 8.31 -43.87 4.58
CA HIS A 10 8.96 -42.57 4.87
C HIS A 10 8.77 -41.56 3.75
N ILE A 11 8.79 -41.98 2.48
CA ILE A 11 8.54 -41.12 1.33
C ILE A 11 7.09 -40.63 1.35
N ILE A 12 6.12 -41.49 1.67
CA ILE A 12 4.70 -41.10 1.77
C ILE A 12 4.48 -40.11 2.92
N ILE A 13 5.11 -40.32 4.07
CA ILE A 13 5.04 -39.38 5.22
C ILE A 13 5.66 -38.04 4.86
N LEU A 14 6.78 -38.01 4.15
CA LEU A 14 7.42 -36.79 3.68
C LEU A 14 6.54 -36.04 2.68
N PHE A 15 5.87 -36.75 1.76
CA PHE A 15 4.93 -36.13 0.80
C PHE A 15 3.69 -35.54 1.49
N ILE A 16 3.15 -36.25 2.48
CA ILE A 16 2.00 -35.74 3.27
C ILE A 16 2.42 -34.49 4.08
N ALA A 17 3.61 -34.46 4.66
CA ALA A 17 4.14 -33.32 5.39
C ALA A 17 4.34 -32.08 4.49
N ILE A 18 4.69 -32.25 3.23
CA ILE A 18 4.85 -31.15 2.26
C ILE A 18 3.48 -30.57 1.86
N ILE A 19 2.44 -31.40 1.73
CA ILE A 19 1.10 -30.96 1.33
C ILE A 19 0.42 -30.14 2.45
N THR A 20 0.73 -30.38 3.72
CA THR A 20 0.13 -29.63 4.84
C THR A 20 0.72 -28.23 5.04
N PHE A 21 1.84 -27.89 4.37
CA PHE A 21 2.51 -26.59 4.55
C PHE A 21 2.04 -25.49 3.59
N THR A 22 1.17 -25.79 2.61
CA THR A 22 0.56 -24.76 1.74
C THR A 22 -0.71 -24.20 2.36
N GLN A 23 -0.60 -23.51 3.49
CA GLN A 23 -1.65 -22.64 3.97
C GLN A 23 -1.69 -21.40 3.07
N ASN A 24 -2.53 -21.45 2.03
CA ASN A 24 -2.94 -20.25 1.33
C ASN A 24 -3.69 -19.36 2.34
N THR A 25 -3.02 -18.38 2.90
CA THR A 25 -3.66 -17.31 3.67
C THR A 25 -4.48 -16.45 2.71
N TYR A 26 -5.69 -16.90 2.39
CA TYR A 26 -6.67 -16.03 1.75
C TYR A 26 -6.96 -14.88 2.72
N GLY A 27 -6.87 -13.64 2.24
CA GLY A 27 -7.28 -12.49 3.02
C GLY A 27 -8.74 -12.66 3.45
N GLU A 28 -9.05 -12.31 4.68
CA GLU A 28 -10.43 -12.31 5.17
C GLU A 28 -11.23 -11.25 4.39
N ILE A 29 -12.50 -11.53 4.12
CA ILE A 29 -13.41 -10.58 3.48
C ILE A 29 -14.12 -9.77 4.57
N GLY A 30 -14.02 -8.46 4.48
CA GLY A 30 -14.70 -7.54 5.39
C GLY A 30 -16.22 -7.67 5.30
N LYS A 31 -16.86 -7.87 6.46
CA LYS A 31 -18.30 -8.18 6.56
C LYS A 31 -19.20 -7.04 6.10
N GLU A 32 -18.74 -5.79 6.25
CA GLU A 32 -19.54 -4.60 5.96
C GLU A 32 -19.34 -4.07 4.54
N THR A 33 -18.16 -4.30 3.94
CA THR A 33 -17.83 -3.76 2.63
C THR A 33 -17.70 -4.79 1.53
N GLY A 34 -17.52 -6.07 1.88
CA GLY A 34 -17.17 -7.13 0.94
C GLY A 34 -15.74 -7.00 0.37
N LEU A 35 -14.94 -6.08 0.88
CA LEU A 35 -13.56 -5.88 0.45
C LEU A 35 -12.61 -6.73 1.28
N GLU A 36 -11.50 -7.12 0.66
CA GLU A 36 -10.43 -7.85 1.32
C GLU A 36 -9.85 -7.09 2.51
N ILE A 37 -9.59 -7.77 3.62
CA ILE A 37 -8.84 -7.27 4.77
C ILE A 37 -7.67 -8.23 5.05
N PRO A 38 -6.49 -7.72 5.50
CA PRO A 38 -6.20 -6.30 5.68
C PRO A 38 -6.06 -5.53 4.35
N ARG A 39 -6.52 -4.27 4.34
CA ARG A 39 -6.36 -3.35 3.20
C ARG A 39 -5.93 -1.97 3.64
N TYR A 40 -5.33 -1.21 2.72
CA TYR A 40 -4.92 0.16 2.99
C TYR A 40 -5.97 1.18 2.52
N VAL A 41 -6.13 2.22 3.33
CA VAL A 41 -7.01 3.38 3.12
C VAL A 41 -6.25 4.65 3.54
N SER A 42 -6.81 5.82 3.28
CA SER A 42 -6.21 7.08 3.74
C SER A 42 -7.22 8.00 4.41
N LEU A 43 -6.77 8.88 5.28
CA LEU A 43 -7.60 9.87 5.94
C LEU A 43 -8.12 10.92 4.95
N LYS A 44 -9.42 11.25 5.04
CA LYS A 44 -10.07 12.30 4.21
C LYS A 44 -9.79 13.71 4.70
N SER A 45 -9.52 13.90 6.00
CA SER A 45 -9.39 15.21 6.61
C SER A 45 -8.11 15.37 7.40
N ASN A 46 -7.81 16.62 7.76
CA ASN A 46 -6.70 16.94 8.66
C ASN A 46 -7.05 16.75 10.15
N ASP A 47 -8.28 16.35 10.46
CA ASP A 47 -8.73 16.07 11.82
C ASP A 47 -9.50 14.77 11.82
N ALA A 48 -8.92 13.75 12.42
CA ALA A 48 -9.52 12.43 12.54
C ALA A 48 -9.20 11.79 13.90
N ASN A 49 -10.25 11.39 14.61
CA ASN A 49 -10.14 10.74 15.90
C ASN A 49 -10.19 9.23 15.74
N ILE A 50 -9.21 8.55 16.31
CA ILE A 50 -9.21 7.11 16.51
C ILE A 50 -9.58 6.85 17.97
N ARG A 51 -10.49 5.89 18.18
CA ARG A 51 -11.07 5.56 19.48
C ARG A 51 -10.70 4.14 19.91
N VAL A 52 -10.80 3.87 21.19
CA VAL A 52 -10.53 2.52 21.73
C VAL A 52 -11.60 1.49 21.34
N GLY A 53 -12.76 1.92 20.86
CA GLY A 53 -13.86 1.02 20.46
C GLY A 53 -14.74 1.59 19.36
N PRO A 54 -15.62 0.75 18.76
CA PRO A 54 -16.41 1.08 17.58
C PRO A 54 -17.69 1.87 17.90
N SER A 55 -17.57 3.00 18.60
CA SER A 55 -18.66 3.92 18.88
C SER A 55 -18.13 5.31 19.22
N ARG A 56 -18.97 6.34 19.04
CA ARG A 56 -18.66 7.72 19.47
C ARG A 56 -18.54 7.85 21.00
N ASN A 57 -19.12 6.92 21.75
CA ASN A 57 -19.09 6.91 23.22
C ASN A 57 -17.74 6.44 23.78
N TYR A 58 -16.92 5.76 22.97
CA TYR A 58 -15.59 5.35 23.39
C TYR A 58 -14.61 6.53 23.41
N PRO A 59 -13.68 6.54 24.37
CA PRO A 59 -12.64 7.57 24.44
C PRO A 59 -11.84 7.68 23.15
N ILE A 60 -11.38 8.90 22.86
CA ILE A 60 -10.39 9.16 21.81
C ILE A 60 -9.03 8.72 22.35
N GLU A 61 -8.33 7.90 21.60
CA GLU A 61 -7.00 7.42 21.93
C GLU A 61 -5.94 8.20 21.14
N ILE A 62 -6.19 8.44 19.84
CA ILE A 62 -5.26 9.14 18.96
C ILE A 62 -6.03 10.16 18.13
N LYS A 63 -5.44 11.34 17.97
CA LYS A 63 -5.90 12.37 17.06
C LYS A 63 -4.88 12.57 15.92
N TYR A 64 -5.32 12.36 14.69
CA TYR A 64 -4.50 12.60 13.50
C TYR A 64 -4.83 13.97 12.91
N LEU A 65 -3.79 14.75 12.61
CA LEU A 65 -3.90 16.11 12.07
C LEU A 65 -3.39 16.21 10.62
N LYS A 66 -3.29 15.08 9.91
CA LYS A 66 -2.71 15.05 8.57
C LYS A 66 -3.59 14.28 7.60
N LYS A 67 -4.19 15.00 6.64
CA LYS A 67 -4.92 14.40 5.51
C LYS A 67 -4.02 13.46 4.71
N ASN A 68 -4.64 12.47 4.08
CA ASN A 68 -3.97 11.45 3.27
C ASN A 68 -3.04 10.50 4.06
N TYR A 69 -3.06 10.57 5.40
CA TYR A 69 -2.30 9.65 6.22
C TYR A 69 -2.78 8.22 5.96
N PRO A 70 -1.92 7.29 5.56
CA PRO A 70 -2.33 5.92 5.28
C PRO A 70 -2.62 5.17 6.57
N LEU A 71 -3.62 4.32 6.53
CA LEU A 71 -4.03 3.41 7.60
C LEU A 71 -4.29 2.03 7.00
N LYS A 72 -4.06 0.98 7.78
CA LYS A 72 -4.37 -0.39 7.42
C LYS A 72 -5.63 -0.86 8.16
N VAL A 73 -6.70 -1.13 7.44
CA VAL A 73 -7.95 -1.70 8.01
C VAL A 73 -7.71 -3.16 8.33
N LEU A 74 -7.96 -3.52 9.57
CA LEU A 74 -7.80 -4.87 10.12
C LEU A 74 -9.14 -5.58 10.32
N GLU A 75 -10.21 -4.81 10.65
CA GLU A 75 -11.51 -5.35 11.01
C GLU A 75 -12.60 -4.33 10.69
N GLU A 76 -13.84 -4.81 10.48
CA GLU A 76 -15.01 -3.99 10.22
C GLU A 76 -16.12 -4.28 11.23
N HIS A 77 -16.77 -3.23 11.71
CA HIS A 77 -17.93 -3.32 12.57
C HIS A 77 -18.88 -2.17 12.27
N GLN A 78 -20.00 -2.46 11.60
CA GLN A 78 -20.97 -1.46 11.16
C GLN A 78 -20.31 -0.27 10.45
N GLU A 79 -20.43 0.95 11.02
CA GLU A 79 -19.85 2.17 10.48
C GLU A 79 -18.37 2.37 10.83
N TRP A 80 -17.78 1.47 11.62
CA TRP A 80 -16.44 1.60 12.16
C TRP A 80 -15.45 0.63 11.51
N ARG A 81 -14.22 1.07 11.45
CA ARG A 81 -13.08 0.28 10.95
C ARG A 81 -11.98 0.26 11.99
N LYS A 82 -11.56 -0.93 12.40
CA LYS A 82 -10.36 -1.08 13.21
C LYS A 82 -9.16 -0.89 12.32
N VAL A 83 -8.29 0.03 12.68
CA VAL A 83 -7.15 0.40 11.84
C VAL A 83 -5.84 0.34 12.61
N GLU A 84 -4.78 0.08 11.89
CA GLU A 84 -3.38 0.13 12.34
C GLU A 84 -2.64 1.23 11.55
N ASP A 85 -1.81 2.02 12.23
CA ASP A 85 -0.89 2.94 11.57
C ASP A 85 0.52 2.33 11.39
N PHE A 86 1.46 3.09 10.76
CA PHE A 86 2.81 2.61 10.52
C PHE A 86 3.64 2.46 11.83
N LYS A 87 3.23 3.08 12.92
CA LYS A 87 3.82 2.96 14.26
C LYS A 87 3.21 1.83 15.09
N LYS A 88 2.30 1.05 14.48
CA LYS A 88 1.58 -0.06 15.13
C LYS A 88 0.53 0.38 16.16
N ASN A 89 0.13 1.63 16.16
CA ASN A 89 -1.02 2.05 16.94
C ASN A 89 -2.30 1.50 16.32
N ILE A 90 -3.18 0.95 17.16
CA ILE A 90 -4.43 0.30 16.73
C ILE A 90 -5.61 0.99 17.41
N GLY A 91 -6.70 1.19 16.68
CA GLY A 91 -7.95 1.70 17.22
C GLY A 91 -9.05 1.78 16.17
N TRP A 92 -10.18 2.40 16.50
CA TRP A 92 -11.38 2.44 15.68
C TRP A 92 -11.63 3.83 15.09
N ILE A 93 -11.85 3.88 13.79
CA ILE A 93 -12.19 5.09 13.05
C ILE A 93 -13.53 4.93 12.36
N HIS A 94 -14.32 6.00 12.28
CA HIS A 94 -15.57 6.00 11.53
C HIS A 94 -15.31 6.01 10.03
N LYS A 95 -16.04 5.20 9.26
CA LYS A 95 -15.83 5.03 7.80
C LYS A 95 -15.89 6.31 6.98
N SER A 96 -16.64 7.34 7.45
CA SER A 96 -16.72 8.63 6.76
C SER A 96 -15.40 9.41 6.74
N LEU A 97 -14.48 9.10 7.65
CA LEU A 97 -13.19 9.78 7.80
C LEU A 97 -12.08 9.17 6.96
N ILE A 98 -12.36 8.07 6.26
CA ILE A 98 -11.38 7.36 5.42
C ILE A 98 -11.85 7.29 3.97
N SER A 99 -10.91 7.09 3.06
CA SER A 99 -11.14 6.92 1.62
C SER A 99 -10.29 5.80 1.05
N GLY A 100 -10.67 5.31 -0.13
CA GLY A 100 -9.87 4.36 -0.92
C GLY A 100 -8.68 4.99 -1.65
N THR A 101 -8.43 6.29 -1.48
CA THR A 101 -7.24 6.94 -2.05
C THR A 101 -5.99 6.22 -1.57
N ARG A 102 -5.13 5.83 -2.50
CA ARG A 102 -3.93 5.08 -2.16
C ARG A 102 -2.78 6.03 -1.87
N THR A 103 -2.32 5.98 -0.63
CA THR A 103 -1.17 6.74 -0.15
C THR A 103 -0.23 5.83 0.61
N GLY A 104 1.03 6.27 0.75
CA GLY A 104 2.03 5.59 1.54
C GLY A 104 2.89 6.57 2.33
N ILE A 105 3.56 6.10 3.35
CA ILE A 105 4.57 6.83 4.10
C ILE A 105 5.93 6.29 3.68
N ILE A 106 6.85 7.18 3.37
CA ILE A 106 8.24 6.83 3.10
C ILE A 106 8.90 6.40 4.41
N ILE A 107 9.39 5.17 4.42
CA ILE A 107 10.14 4.59 5.54
C ILE A 107 11.61 4.44 5.13
N SER A 108 12.52 4.86 6.00
CA SER A 108 13.95 4.67 5.81
C SER A 108 14.58 4.41 7.19
N ASN A 109 15.50 3.48 7.26
CA ASN A 109 16.19 3.16 8.51
C ASN A 109 17.20 4.25 8.89
N ASP A 110 17.72 4.95 7.90
CA ASP A 110 18.63 6.07 8.06
C ASP A 110 17.91 7.39 7.73
N ASN A 111 18.37 8.52 8.26
CA ASN A 111 17.87 9.85 7.88
C ASN A 111 18.28 10.25 6.45
N LYS A 112 18.59 9.29 5.59
CA LYS A 112 18.92 9.52 4.19
C LYS A 112 17.68 9.70 3.35
N THR A 113 17.78 10.61 2.39
CA THR A 113 16.79 10.75 1.33
C THR A 113 16.86 9.57 0.37
N LEU A 114 15.72 9.19 -0.19
CA LEU A 114 15.59 8.15 -1.21
C LEU A 114 15.46 8.78 -2.59
N LYS A 115 16.10 8.19 -3.57
CA LYS A 115 16.09 8.67 -4.95
C LYS A 115 14.76 8.33 -5.63
N LEU A 116 14.20 9.30 -6.33
CA LEU A 116 13.10 9.13 -7.28
C LEU A 116 13.67 9.01 -8.69
N LEU A 117 13.24 7.99 -9.42
CA LEU A 117 13.71 7.74 -10.80
C LEU A 117 12.62 8.09 -11.81
N ASN A 118 13.00 8.63 -12.98
CA ASN A 118 12.04 8.90 -14.06
C ASN A 118 11.49 7.60 -14.68
N THR A 119 12.34 6.59 -14.83
CA THR A 119 12.01 5.22 -15.27
C THR A 119 12.70 4.22 -14.34
N LEU A 120 12.37 2.93 -14.42
CA LEU A 120 12.94 1.89 -13.53
C LEU A 120 14.47 1.77 -13.64
N ASP A 121 15.01 1.98 -14.84
CA ASP A 121 16.45 1.97 -15.13
C ASP A 121 16.97 3.38 -15.49
N GLY A 122 16.25 4.41 -15.03
CA GLY A 122 16.46 5.77 -15.50
C GLY A 122 17.24 6.65 -14.53
N ASN A 123 17.27 7.94 -14.89
CA ASN A 123 17.97 8.96 -14.11
C ASN A 123 17.18 9.37 -12.86
N VAL A 124 17.92 9.85 -11.87
CA VAL A 124 17.37 10.47 -10.69
C VAL A 124 16.71 11.80 -11.05
N VAL A 125 15.44 11.96 -10.72
CA VAL A 125 14.65 13.17 -10.96
C VAL A 125 14.32 13.93 -9.68
N GLY A 126 14.68 13.39 -8.54
CA GLY A 126 14.46 14.01 -7.24
C GLY A 126 14.83 13.10 -6.09
N GLU A 127 14.69 13.64 -4.90
CA GLU A 127 14.89 12.90 -3.66
C GLU A 127 13.71 13.14 -2.72
N ILE A 128 13.40 12.13 -1.92
CA ILE A 128 12.32 12.18 -0.94
C ILE A 128 12.81 11.71 0.43
N GLY A 129 12.48 12.46 1.45
CA GLY A 129 12.85 12.14 2.83
C GLY A 129 11.87 11.18 3.50
N LYS A 130 12.30 10.62 4.61
CA LYS A 130 11.49 9.83 5.52
C LYS A 130 10.24 10.59 6.00
N ASP A 131 9.21 9.86 6.40
CA ASP A 131 7.92 10.36 6.95
C ASP A 131 7.09 11.22 5.99
N ASN A 132 7.54 11.39 4.73
CA ASN A 132 6.71 12.00 3.71
C ASN A 132 5.56 11.08 3.30
N ILE A 133 4.37 11.67 3.18
CA ILE A 133 3.20 10.99 2.63
C ILE A 133 3.16 11.23 1.13
N VAL A 134 3.11 10.14 0.36
CA VAL A 134 3.06 10.15 -1.09
C VAL A 134 1.77 9.53 -1.59
N TYR A 135 1.29 9.97 -2.74
CA TYR A 135 0.26 9.26 -3.48
C TYR A 135 0.88 8.10 -4.26
N LEU A 136 0.23 6.94 -4.23
CA LEU A 136 0.60 5.76 -5.01
C LEU A 136 -0.18 5.76 -6.31
N GLU A 137 0.43 6.29 -7.37
CA GLU A 137 -0.19 6.41 -8.69
C GLU A 137 -0.32 5.03 -9.37
N LYS A 138 0.75 4.26 -9.33
CA LYS A 138 0.82 2.88 -9.82
C LYS A 138 1.92 2.11 -9.11
N CYS A 139 1.71 0.80 -8.90
CA CYS A 139 2.72 -0.09 -8.36
C CYS A 139 2.85 -1.34 -9.21
N LYS A 140 4.08 -1.76 -9.45
CA LYS A 140 4.51 -3.06 -9.96
C LYS A 140 4.91 -3.97 -8.79
N ILE A 141 5.56 -5.09 -9.06
CA ILE A 141 5.98 -6.03 -8.00
C ILE A 141 6.90 -5.33 -7.00
N ASP A 142 8.00 -4.73 -7.44
CA ASP A 142 9.04 -4.18 -6.56
C ASP A 142 9.07 -2.65 -6.51
N TRP A 143 8.33 -1.97 -7.39
CA TRP A 143 8.42 -0.53 -7.57
C TRP A 143 7.06 0.15 -7.56
N CYS A 144 6.99 1.35 -6.97
CA CYS A 144 5.84 2.23 -7.07
C CYS A 144 6.22 3.56 -7.73
N PHE A 145 5.35 4.04 -8.62
CA PHE A 145 5.40 5.41 -9.11
C PHE A 145 4.58 6.26 -8.15
N VAL A 146 5.26 7.18 -7.52
CA VAL A 146 4.68 8.02 -6.47
C VAL A 146 4.68 9.49 -6.85
N SER A 147 3.77 10.26 -6.22
CA SER A 147 3.75 11.71 -6.37
C SER A 147 3.67 12.41 -5.02
N LEU A 148 4.36 13.56 -4.92
CA LEU A 148 4.34 14.48 -3.79
C LEU A 148 4.41 15.92 -4.34
N GLY A 149 3.27 16.61 -4.38
CA GLY A 149 3.15 17.90 -5.06
C GLY A 149 3.51 17.78 -6.54
N ILE A 150 4.50 18.55 -6.98
CA ILE A 150 5.00 18.53 -8.38
C ILE A 150 6.00 17.40 -8.66
N PHE A 151 6.57 16.80 -7.61
CA PHE A 151 7.57 15.75 -7.75
C PHE A 151 6.90 14.41 -7.98
N LYS A 152 7.37 13.68 -9.01
CA LYS A 152 6.90 12.34 -9.33
C LYS A 152 8.08 11.46 -9.72
N GLY A 153 8.02 10.18 -9.38
CA GLY A 153 9.06 9.24 -9.78
C GLY A 153 8.82 7.83 -9.24
N TRP A 154 9.64 6.92 -9.73
CA TRP A 154 9.68 5.54 -9.26
C TRP A 154 10.55 5.42 -8.02
N ILE A 155 10.07 4.66 -7.05
CA ILE A 155 10.77 4.33 -5.82
C ILE A 155 10.56 2.85 -5.50
N ASP A 156 11.53 2.22 -4.88
CA ASP A 156 11.44 0.84 -4.42
C ASP A 156 10.33 0.72 -3.36
N LYS A 157 9.45 -0.25 -3.56
CA LYS A 157 8.29 -0.52 -2.70
C LYS A 157 8.66 -0.86 -1.26
N ASN A 158 9.84 -1.43 -1.02
CA ASN A 158 10.33 -1.75 0.32
C ASN A 158 10.46 -0.52 1.22
N PHE A 159 10.58 0.66 0.64
CA PHE A 159 10.64 1.93 1.37
C PHE A 159 9.27 2.60 1.56
N ILE A 160 8.17 1.90 1.28
CA ILE A 160 6.83 2.46 1.40
C ILE A 160 5.98 1.62 2.34
N TRP A 161 5.52 2.21 3.43
CA TRP A 161 4.41 1.65 4.20
C TRP A 161 3.08 2.18 3.65
N GLY A 162 2.11 1.32 3.41
CA GLY A 162 0.81 1.67 2.81
C GLY A 162 0.48 0.87 1.56
N VAL A 163 1.33 -0.10 1.21
CA VAL A 163 1.14 -1.02 0.08
C VAL A 163 1.55 -2.44 0.49
N LYS A 164 0.82 -3.47 0.03
CA LYS A 164 1.23 -4.88 0.22
C LYS A 164 2.39 -5.18 -0.73
N GLN A 165 3.33 -6.05 -0.32
CA GLN A 165 4.52 -6.36 -1.13
C GLN A 165 4.15 -6.92 -2.52
N ASN A 166 3.17 -7.78 -2.60
CA ASN A 166 2.69 -8.39 -3.84
C ASN A 166 1.56 -7.58 -4.53
N GLU A 167 1.19 -6.42 -3.99
CA GLU A 167 0.09 -5.62 -4.54
C GLU A 167 0.50 -4.91 -5.82
N ILE A 168 -0.32 -5.05 -6.85
CA ILE A 168 -0.19 -4.31 -8.11
C ILE A 168 -1.28 -3.26 -8.17
N ILE A 169 -0.89 -1.98 -8.18
CA ILE A 169 -1.80 -0.87 -8.39
C ILE A 169 -1.72 -0.49 -9.87
N LYS A 170 -2.83 -0.68 -10.58
CA LYS A 170 -2.94 -0.34 -12.00
C LYS A 170 -3.50 1.07 -12.14
N ILE A 171 -3.04 1.78 -13.16
CA ILE A 171 -3.64 3.05 -13.56
C ILE A 171 -5.05 2.75 -14.08
N SER A 172 -6.05 3.55 -13.68
CA SER A 172 -7.37 3.53 -14.29
C SER A 172 -7.27 3.82 -15.80
N PHE A 173 -8.15 3.21 -16.60
CA PHE A 173 -8.17 3.42 -18.05
C PHE A 173 -8.24 4.91 -18.43
N PHE A 174 -8.96 5.73 -17.69
CA PHE A 174 -9.04 7.17 -17.90
C PHE A 174 -7.71 7.91 -17.61
N GLN A 175 -6.98 7.55 -16.56
CA GLN A 175 -5.65 8.11 -16.28
C GLN A 175 -4.64 7.78 -17.40
N ARG A 176 -4.80 6.63 -18.05
CA ARG A 176 -3.95 6.24 -19.17
C ARG A 176 -4.13 7.16 -20.38
N PHE A 177 -5.33 7.68 -20.62
CA PHE A 177 -5.59 8.68 -21.67
C PHE A 177 -4.99 10.05 -21.31
N GLU A 178 -5.11 10.50 -20.07
CA GLU A 178 -4.48 11.74 -19.61
C GLU A 178 -2.95 11.67 -19.72
N ASP A 179 -2.33 10.56 -19.27
CA ASP A 179 -0.89 10.37 -19.40
C ASP A 179 -0.41 10.39 -20.88
N LEU A 180 -1.16 9.81 -21.79
CA LEU A 180 -0.87 9.83 -23.23
C LEU A 180 -1.06 11.23 -23.83
N TYR A 181 -2.10 11.93 -23.45
CA TYR A 181 -2.38 13.29 -23.89
C TYR A 181 -1.27 14.25 -23.44
N TRP A 182 -0.89 14.24 -22.16
CA TRP A 182 0.19 15.08 -21.66
C TRP A 182 1.57 14.71 -22.24
N LYS A 183 1.80 13.43 -22.49
CA LYS A 183 3.03 13.00 -23.16
C LYS A 183 3.11 13.54 -24.59
N SER A 184 2.02 13.54 -25.34
CA SER A 184 1.97 14.09 -26.69
C SER A 184 2.17 15.61 -26.71
N ILE A 185 1.57 16.34 -25.76
CA ILE A 185 1.75 17.80 -25.64
C ILE A 185 3.20 18.15 -25.27
N ASN A 186 3.80 17.44 -24.33
CA ASN A 186 5.19 17.68 -23.94
C ASN A 186 6.16 17.42 -25.10
N THR A 187 5.93 16.39 -25.90
CA THR A 187 6.73 16.12 -27.12
C THR A 187 6.59 17.24 -28.16
N LEU A 188 5.39 17.78 -28.34
CA LEU A 188 5.16 18.92 -29.25
C LEU A 188 5.83 20.20 -28.76
N ASN A 189 5.81 20.46 -27.45
CA ASN A 189 6.45 21.61 -26.83
C ASN A 189 7.99 21.54 -26.90
N GLU A 190 8.56 20.34 -26.80
CA GLU A 190 10.00 20.15 -27.02
C GLU A 190 10.40 20.37 -28.49
N PHE A 191 9.56 19.96 -29.45
CA PHE A 191 9.77 20.22 -30.86
C PHE A 191 9.74 21.74 -31.21
N GLN A 192 8.88 22.52 -30.55
CA GLN A 192 8.80 23.99 -30.76
C GLN A 192 9.94 24.76 -30.09
N LYS A 193 10.67 24.21 -29.15
CA LYS A 193 11.83 24.86 -28.50
C LYS A 193 13.15 24.61 -29.26
N GLY A 194 13.12 23.76 -30.27
CA GLY A 194 14.29 23.40 -31.07
C GLY A 194 14.41 24.15 -32.39
N PHE A 195 13.61 25.21 -32.64
CA PHE A 195 13.72 26.13 -33.80
C PHE A 195 14.04 27.52 -33.35
#